data_04a543a220abcd08e3df141883f9d1cb
#
_entry.id   04a543a220abcd08e3df141883f9d1cb
#
_cell.length_a   1.000
_cell.length_b   1.000
_cell.length_c   1.000
_cell.angle_alpha   90.00
_cell.angle_beta   90.00
_cell.angle_gamma   90.00
#
_symmetry.space_group_name_H-M   'P 1'
#
loop_
_entity.id
_entity.type
_entity.pdbx_description
1 polymer ?
#
loop_
_entity_poly.entity_id
_entity_poly.type
_entity_poly.pdbx_seq_one_letter_code
_entity_poly.pdbx_strand_id
1 'polypeptide(L)'
;VVTERGGAGRRAAAGSGETVYNRIAMLRAERNVSRRQLAEALGVHYQTVGYLERGEYSPSLHLALRIAHYFEVPVEVVFSTEPFPRIGQ
;
A
#
# COMPACT_ATOMS: atom_id res chain seq x y z
N VAL A 1 -7.87 -7.65 -20.24
CA VAL A 1 -8.22 -7.69 -19.77
C VAL A 1 -8.99 -7.80 -19.14
N VAL A 2 -9.20 -7.83 -18.90
CA VAL A 2 -9.84 -7.93 -18.32
C VAL A 2 -10.63 -7.72 -17.64
N THR A 3 -11.17 -7.71 -17.43
CA THR A 3 -11.85 -7.54 -16.84
C THR A 3 -12.62 -7.62 -16.27
N GLU A 4 -12.97 -7.81 -16.10
CA GLU A 4 -13.64 -7.90 -15.51
C GLU A 4 -14.33 -7.59 -14.91
N ARG A 5 -14.68 -7.68 -14.70
CA ARG A 5 -15.41 -7.40 -14.14
C ARG A 5 -15.53 -6.90 -13.34
N GLY A 6 -15.54 -6.73 -13.28
CA GLY A 6 -15.60 -6.33 -12.41
C GLY A 6 -15.74 -6.06 -11.78
N GLY A 7 -15.99 -6.18 -11.69
CA GLY A 7 -16.16 -6.04 -10.87
C GLY A 7 -16.37 -6.09 -10.24
N ALA A 8 -16.54 -6.43 -10.18
CA ALA A 8 -16.76 -6.59 -9.45
C ALA A 8 -16.64 -6.61 -8.69
N GLY A 9 -16.42 -6.64 -8.68
CA GLY A 9 -16.33 -6.71 -7.78
C GLY A 9 -16.18 -6.23 -7.18
N ARG A 10 -16.12 -6.00 -7.12
CA ARG A 10 -16.06 -5.58 -6.44
C ARG A 10 -16.36 -5.16 -5.45
N ARG A 11 -16.77 -5.09 -5.12
CA ARG A 11 -17.19 -4.75 -4.20
C ARG A 11 -17.31 -5.36 -3.19
N ALA A 12 -17.71 -5.90 -3.25
CA ALA A 12 -17.87 -6.61 -2.30
C ALA A 12 -16.98 -7.13 -1.71
N ALA A 13 -16.41 -7.27 -2.38
CA ALA A 13 -15.39 -7.84 -1.97
C ALA A 13 -14.85 -7.21 -0.86
N ALA A 14 -15.03 -6.03 -0.81
CA ALA A 14 -14.48 -5.38 0.27
C ALA A 14 -14.97 -6.01 1.45
N GLY A 15 -14.42 -6.14 2.42
CA GLY A 15 -14.88 -6.69 3.61
C GLY A 15 -14.90 -8.19 3.65
N SER A 16 -14.68 -8.82 2.58
CA SER A 16 -14.72 -10.26 2.58
C SER A 16 -13.33 -10.84 2.75
N GLY A 17 -12.51 -10.19 3.56
CA GLY A 17 -11.18 -10.69 3.80
C GLY A 17 -10.17 -10.27 2.77
N GLU A 18 -10.55 -9.38 1.90
CA GLU A 18 -9.62 -8.95 0.86
C GLU A 18 -8.80 -7.79 1.34
N THR A 19 -7.95 -8.07 2.30
CA THR A 19 -7.08 -7.08 2.88
C THR A 19 -5.77 -7.04 2.12
N VAL A 20 -5.27 -5.85 1.89
CA VAL A 20 -3.93 -5.69 1.35
C VAL A 20 -3.02 -5.24 2.48
N TYR A 21 -2.00 -6.01 2.72
CA TYR A 21 -1.02 -5.70 3.76
C TYR A 21 0.12 -4.91 3.15
N ASN A 22 0.78 -4.08 3.96
CA ASN A 22 1.87 -3.28 3.43
C ASN A 22 2.99 -3.10 4.45
N ARG A 23 4.15 -2.72 3.94
CA ARG A 23 5.32 -2.42 4.75
C ARG A 23 5.72 -0.96 4.66
N ILE A 24 4.78 -0.07 4.37
CA ILE A 24 5.12 1.34 4.16
C ILE A 24 5.76 1.94 5.39
N ALA A 25 5.16 1.71 6.56
CA ALA A 25 5.70 2.29 7.80
C ALA A 25 7.11 1.79 8.08
N MET A 26 7.33 0.49 7.84
CA MET A 26 8.66 -0.09 8.06
C MET A 26 9.69 0.53 7.12
N LEU A 27 9.32 0.65 5.83
CA LEU A 27 10.25 1.21 4.85
C LEU A 27 10.54 2.67 5.16
N ARG A 28 9.54 3.43 5.60
CA ARG A 28 9.77 4.80 6.01
C ARG A 28 10.76 4.85 7.17
N ALA A 29 10.52 4.01 8.18
CA ALA A 29 11.38 4.01 9.37
C ALA A 29 12.82 3.67 9.01
N GLU A 30 13.00 2.71 8.12
CA GLU A 30 14.36 2.32 7.72
C GLU A 30 15.10 3.45 7.04
N ARG A 31 14.37 4.33 6.36
CA ARG A 31 14.99 5.40 5.58
C ARG A 31 14.83 6.76 6.22
N ASN A 32 14.31 6.80 7.46
CA ASN A 32 14.09 8.06 8.16
C ASN A 32 13.23 9.03 7.37
N VAL A 33 12.18 8.49 6.75
CA VAL A 33 11.25 9.28 5.95
C VAL A 33 9.97 9.48 6.74
N SER A 34 9.58 10.74 6.93
CA SER A 34 8.32 11.03 7.62
C SER A 34 7.13 10.80 6.68
N ARG A 35 5.93 10.71 7.29
CA ARG A 35 4.73 10.64 6.47
C ARG A 35 4.59 11.86 5.58
N ARG A 36 4.95 13.04 6.09
CA ARG A 36 4.86 14.26 5.30
C ARG A 36 5.81 14.22 4.11
N GLN A 37 7.02 13.74 4.32
CA GLN A 37 7.97 13.64 3.22
C GLN A 37 7.48 12.69 2.14
N LEU A 38 6.95 11.54 2.56
CA LEU A 38 6.43 10.59 1.59
C LEU A 38 5.22 11.18 0.86
N ALA A 39 4.32 11.83 1.61
CA ALA A 39 3.14 12.44 1.01
C ALA A 39 3.51 13.48 -0.03
N GLU A 40 4.50 14.31 0.27
CA GLU A 40 4.96 15.32 -0.68
C GLU A 40 5.48 14.67 -1.95
N ALA A 41 6.26 13.62 -1.80
CA ALA A 41 6.82 12.94 -2.96
C ALA A 41 5.74 12.31 -3.82
N LEU A 42 4.67 11.84 -3.19
CA LEU A 42 3.58 11.20 -3.91
C LEU A 42 2.51 12.16 -4.38
N GLY A 43 2.51 13.39 -3.87
CA GLY A 43 1.49 14.36 -4.24
C GLY A 43 0.15 14.10 -3.58
N VAL A 44 0.15 13.53 -2.38
CA VAL A 44 -1.08 13.27 -1.63
C VAL A 44 -1.00 13.94 -0.27
N HIS A 45 -2.14 14.03 0.41
CA HIS A 45 -2.18 14.56 1.76
C HIS A 45 -1.50 13.58 2.71
N TYR A 46 -0.82 14.11 3.74
CA TYR A 46 -0.09 13.21 4.64
C TYR A 46 -1.02 12.26 5.40
N GLN A 47 -2.27 12.64 5.61
CA GLN A 47 -3.22 11.74 6.25
C GLN A 47 -3.50 10.51 5.38
N THR A 48 -3.40 10.67 4.07
CA THR A 48 -3.57 9.53 3.17
C THR A 48 -2.51 8.48 3.42
N VAL A 49 -1.28 8.91 3.71
CA VAL A 49 -0.22 7.96 4.03
C VAL A 49 -0.59 7.16 5.28
N GLY A 50 -1.14 7.82 6.29
CA GLY A 50 -1.58 7.12 7.49
C GLY A 50 -2.67 6.09 7.21
N TYR A 51 -3.64 6.45 6.38
CA TYR A 51 -4.70 5.53 6.00
C TYR A 51 -4.14 4.32 5.24
N LEU A 52 -3.19 4.58 4.34
CA LEU A 52 -2.55 3.50 3.60
C LEU A 52 -1.83 2.54 4.54
N GLU A 53 -1.08 3.09 5.48
CA GLU A 53 -0.29 2.27 6.40
C GLU A 53 -1.16 1.38 7.27
N ARG A 54 -2.35 1.87 7.65
CA ARG A 54 -3.25 1.10 8.49
C ARG A 54 -4.15 0.16 7.69
N GLY A 55 -4.03 0.17 6.37
CA GLY A 55 -4.88 -0.68 5.55
C GLY A 55 -6.30 -0.18 5.41
N GLU A 56 -6.55 1.07 5.77
CA GLU A 56 -7.89 1.67 5.70
C GLU A 56 -8.19 2.24 4.33
N TYR A 57 -7.23 2.25 3.46
CA TYR A 57 -7.37 2.80 2.13
C TYR A 57 -6.48 2.00 1.19
N SER A 58 -7.08 1.42 0.17
CA SER A 58 -6.32 0.67 -0.82
C SER A 58 -5.87 1.62 -1.92
N PRO A 59 -4.58 1.65 -2.22
CA PRO A 59 -4.12 2.56 -3.27
C PRO A 59 -4.53 2.04 -4.63
N SER A 60 -4.64 2.97 -5.59
CA SER A 60 -4.74 2.57 -6.97
C SER A 60 -3.43 1.87 -7.35
N LEU A 61 -3.48 1.10 -8.43
CA LEU A 61 -2.26 0.47 -8.92
C LEU A 61 -1.20 1.53 -9.22
N HIS A 62 -1.61 2.64 -9.81
CA HIS A 62 -0.67 3.72 -10.12
C HIS A 62 0.03 4.21 -8.87
N LEU A 63 -0.74 4.47 -7.81
CA LEU A 63 -0.15 4.96 -6.56
C LEU A 63 0.74 3.90 -5.94
N ALA A 64 0.31 2.63 -5.98
CA ALA A 64 1.12 1.55 -5.42
C ALA A 64 2.48 1.45 -6.11
N LEU A 65 2.48 1.58 -7.45
CA LEU A 65 3.73 1.52 -8.19
C LEU A 65 4.61 2.73 -7.88
N ARG A 66 4.01 3.90 -7.68
CA ARG A 66 4.79 5.08 -7.32
C ARG A 66 5.41 4.95 -5.94
N ILE A 67 4.69 4.34 -5.00
CA ILE A 67 5.23 4.10 -3.67
C ILE A 67 6.43 3.16 -3.76
N ALA A 68 6.28 2.07 -4.49
CA ALA A 68 7.39 1.12 -4.65
C ALA A 68 8.58 1.80 -5.32
N HIS A 69 8.31 2.62 -6.33
CA HIS A 69 9.39 3.34 -7.03
C HIS A 69 10.11 4.30 -6.07
N TYR A 70 9.35 4.97 -5.22
CA TYR A 70 9.95 5.90 -4.26
C TYR A 70 10.95 5.18 -3.36
N PHE A 71 10.60 3.97 -2.91
CA PHE A 71 11.49 3.20 -2.03
C PHE A 71 12.47 2.35 -2.83
N GLU A 72 12.38 2.34 -4.15
CA GLU A 72 13.29 1.61 -5.03
C GLU A 72 13.27 0.12 -4.75
N VAL A 73 12.08 -0.42 -4.57
CA VAL A 73 11.88 -1.85 -4.35
C VAL A 73 10.73 -2.32 -5.24
N PRO A 74 10.66 -3.62 -5.51
CA PRO A 74 9.50 -4.15 -6.23
C PRO A 74 8.22 -3.92 -5.46
N VAL A 75 7.10 -3.77 -6.16
CA VAL A 75 5.83 -3.49 -5.50
C VAL A 75 5.45 -4.63 -4.55
N GLU A 76 5.86 -5.85 -4.85
CA GLU A 76 5.57 -6.99 -3.97
C GLU A 76 6.29 -6.92 -2.64
N VAL A 77 7.34 -6.11 -2.56
CA VAL A 77 8.01 -5.90 -1.28
C VAL A 77 7.17 -4.98 -0.40
N VAL A 78 6.44 -4.06 -1.02
CA VAL A 78 5.65 -3.08 -0.29
C VAL A 78 4.27 -3.62 0.07
N PHE A 79 3.63 -4.32 -0.85
CA PHE A 79 2.24 -4.75 -0.68
C PHE A 79 2.10 -6.26 -0.87
N SER A 80 1.14 -6.84 -0.14
CA SER A 80 0.88 -8.27 -0.25
C SER A 80 -0.58 -8.53 0.09
N THR A 81 -1.13 -9.58 -0.50
CA THR A 81 -2.47 -10.04 -0.12
C THR A 81 -2.42 -10.99 1.07
N GLU A 82 -1.23 -11.28 1.56
CA GLU A 82 -1.06 -12.12 2.73
C GLU A 82 -0.21 -11.38 3.75
N PRO A 83 -0.37 -11.69 5.04
CA PRO A 83 0.44 -11.02 6.05
C PRO A 83 1.92 -11.27 5.81
N PHE A 84 2.72 -10.24 6.03
CA PHE A 84 4.16 -10.40 5.94
C PHE A 84 4.67 -11.18 7.13
N PRO A 85 5.68 -12.05 6.93
CA PRO A 85 6.30 -12.74 8.06
C PRO A 85 6.89 -11.73 9.02
N ARG A 86 6.83 -12.06 10.30
CA ARG A 86 7.43 -11.23 11.33
C ARG A 86 8.85 -11.68 11.55
N ILE A 87 9.75 -10.72 11.59
CA ILE A 87 11.15 -11.04 11.82
C ILE A 87 11.31 -11.60 13.21
N GLY A 88 12.03 -12.71 13.32
CA GLY A 88 12.26 -13.33 14.60
C GLY A 88 11.20 -14.32 15.02
N GLN A 89 10.24 -14.58 14.19
CA GLN A 89 9.18 -15.52 14.48
C GLN A 89 9.49 -16.88 13.94
#